data_c0ebed82e01964954a4f9400cfa41b36
#
_entry.id   c0ebed82e01964954a4f9400cfa41b36
#
_cell.length_a   1.000
_cell.length_b   1.000
_cell.length_c   1.000
_cell.angle_alpha   90.00
_cell.angle_beta   90.00
_cell.angle_gamma   90.00
#
_symmetry.space_group_name_H-M   'P 1'
#
loop_
_entity.id
_entity.type
_entity.pdbx_description
1 polymer ?
#
loop_
_entity_poly.entity_id
_entity_poly.type
_entity_poly.pdbx_seq_one_letter_code
_entity_poly.pdbx_strand_id
1 'polypeptide(L)'
;MKIFVDTADINEIREAQKLGVVDGVTTNPTLISKTGRSFDEVVKGICREVSGPVSLEAISLDSEGLVAEAKKLSKIAKNVVVKIPMISEGLKAVKILSKENIKTNVTLVFSPLQALLAAKAGASYVSPFVGRLDDIGHVGMDVVNQTLEIYGNYGFETEVIVASIRSPIHVNDAALMGAHVATIPFKVIQQLSKHPLTVIGIEKFLKDWEKVPK
;
A
#
# COMPACT_ATOMS: atom_id res chain seq x y z
N MET A 1 -2.83 -3.52 11.96
CA MET A 1 -2.75 -3.00 10.58
C MET A 1 -1.28 -2.94 10.17
N LYS A 2 -0.93 -3.51 9.02
CA LYS A 2 0.41 -3.39 8.44
C LYS A 2 0.60 -1.99 7.83
N ILE A 3 1.81 -1.48 7.88
CA ILE A 3 2.17 -0.18 7.27
C ILE A 3 3.10 -0.42 6.09
N PHE A 4 2.65 -0.06 4.89
CA PHE A 4 3.50 -0.01 3.71
C PHE A 4 3.88 1.44 3.41
N VAL A 5 5.07 1.65 2.86
CA VAL A 5 5.44 2.98 2.34
C VAL A 5 5.13 3.07 0.85
N ASP A 6 4.45 4.15 0.44
CA ASP A 6 4.08 4.40 -0.97
C ASP A 6 5.11 5.30 -1.62
N THR A 7 6.18 4.70 -2.13
CA THR A 7 7.30 5.40 -2.78
C THR A 7 8.15 4.47 -3.65
N ALA A 8 8.86 5.04 -4.61
CA ALA A 8 9.92 4.36 -5.36
C ALA A 8 11.33 4.92 -5.04
N ASP A 9 11.42 5.90 -4.13
CA ASP A 9 12.70 6.44 -3.68
C ASP A 9 13.31 5.55 -2.60
N ILE A 10 14.46 4.97 -2.90
CA ILE A 10 15.18 4.06 -2.00
C ILE A 10 15.62 4.74 -0.71
N ASN A 11 15.87 6.05 -0.73
CA ASN A 11 16.28 6.78 0.46
C ASN A 11 15.07 6.98 1.40
N GLU A 12 13.88 7.29 0.87
CA GLU A 12 12.66 7.34 1.67
C GLU A 12 12.34 5.98 2.29
N ILE A 13 12.54 4.88 1.55
CA ILE A 13 12.35 3.52 2.07
C ILE A 13 13.29 3.24 3.22
N ARG A 14 14.59 3.56 3.07
CA ARG A 14 15.59 3.37 4.12
C ARG A 14 15.28 4.18 5.37
N GLU A 15 14.91 5.45 5.21
CA GLU A 15 14.54 6.28 6.36
C GLU A 15 13.26 5.78 7.03
N ALA A 16 12.27 5.33 6.26
CA ALA A 16 11.05 4.74 6.82
C ALA A 16 11.36 3.44 7.60
N GLN A 17 12.24 2.59 7.07
CA GLN A 17 12.64 1.34 7.74
C GLN A 17 13.37 1.58 9.06
N LYS A 18 14.18 2.65 9.17
CA LYS A 18 14.85 3.03 10.45
C LYS A 18 13.85 3.31 11.57
N LEU A 19 12.61 3.67 11.25
CA LEU A 19 11.55 3.82 12.25
C LEU A 19 11.06 2.46 12.82
N GLY A 20 11.38 1.34 12.17
CA GLY A 20 10.99 0.00 12.62
C GLY A 20 9.50 -0.34 12.46
N VAL A 21 8.76 0.43 11.65
CA VAL A 21 7.29 0.31 11.53
C VAL A 21 6.82 -0.07 10.12
N VAL A 22 7.74 -0.30 9.17
CA VAL A 22 7.40 -0.56 7.77
C VAL A 22 7.40 -2.06 7.49
N ASP A 23 6.27 -2.57 7.01
CA ASP A 23 6.04 -3.98 6.68
C ASP A 23 6.18 -4.28 5.17
N GLY A 24 6.13 -3.27 4.31
CA GLY A 24 6.22 -3.45 2.86
C GLY A 24 6.24 -2.14 2.08
N VAL A 25 6.21 -2.26 0.75
CA VAL A 25 6.28 -1.10 -0.17
C VAL A 25 5.26 -1.25 -1.28
N THR A 26 4.59 -0.15 -1.62
CA THR A 26 3.87 -0.05 -2.89
C THR A 26 4.55 0.95 -3.81
N THR A 27 4.60 0.61 -5.08
CA THR A 27 5.03 1.50 -6.15
C THR A 27 3.92 1.68 -7.17
N ASN A 28 4.11 2.61 -8.09
CA ASN A 28 3.30 2.77 -9.28
C ASN A 28 4.13 3.42 -10.39
N PRO A 29 3.66 3.42 -11.65
CA PRO A 29 4.42 4.00 -12.76
C PRO A 29 4.83 5.44 -12.54
N THR A 30 3.96 6.25 -11.91
CA THR A 30 4.25 7.68 -11.61
C THR A 30 5.37 7.83 -10.60
N LEU A 31 5.42 7.00 -9.56
CA LEU A 31 6.49 7.04 -8.56
C LEU A 31 7.82 6.58 -9.17
N ILE A 32 7.81 5.52 -9.96
CA ILE A 32 9.02 5.02 -10.63
C ILE A 32 9.56 6.06 -11.62
N SER A 33 8.70 6.68 -12.43
CA SER A 33 9.12 7.70 -13.40
C SER A 33 9.80 8.91 -12.74
N LYS A 34 9.36 9.30 -11.54
CA LYS A 34 9.96 10.41 -10.79
C LYS A 34 11.39 10.14 -10.32
N THR A 35 11.82 8.87 -10.25
CA THR A 35 13.20 8.54 -9.85
C THR A 35 14.24 8.90 -10.91
N GLY A 36 13.83 9.06 -12.18
CA GLY A 36 14.73 9.30 -13.31
C GLY A 36 15.65 8.11 -13.64
N ARG A 37 15.44 6.94 -13.01
CA ARG A 37 16.27 5.74 -13.15
C ARG A 37 15.51 4.67 -13.95
N SER A 38 16.22 3.66 -14.44
CA SER A 38 15.58 2.54 -15.13
C SER A 38 14.68 1.73 -14.19
N PHE A 39 13.60 1.17 -14.74
CA PHE A 39 12.66 0.31 -13.99
C PHE A 39 13.39 -0.82 -13.26
N ASP A 40 14.24 -1.55 -13.97
CA ASP A 40 15.00 -2.70 -13.45
C ASP A 40 15.89 -2.34 -12.26
N GLU A 41 16.56 -1.20 -12.35
CA GLU A 41 17.45 -0.71 -11.29
C GLU A 41 16.67 -0.35 -10.02
N VAL A 42 15.58 0.39 -10.18
CA VAL A 42 14.71 0.81 -9.06
C VAL A 42 14.11 -0.41 -8.37
N VAL A 43 13.50 -1.29 -9.13
CA VAL A 43 12.76 -2.45 -8.60
C VAL A 43 13.69 -3.44 -7.90
N LYS A 44 14.84 -3.78 -8.52
CA LYS A 44 15.84 -4.65 -7.89
C LYS A 44 16.41 -4.03 -6.61
N GLY A 45 16.60 -2.70 -6.59
CA GLY A 45 17.02 -1.97 -5.40
C GLY A 45 16.00 -2.11 -4.27
N ILE A 46 14.73 -1.82 -4.54
CA ILE A 46 13.65 -1.89 -3.55
C ILE A 46 13.49 -3.33 -3.01
N CYS A 47 13.42 -4.32 -3.90
CA CYS A 47 13.23 -5.71 -3.50
C CYS A 47 14.39 -6.28 -2.64
N ARG A 48 15.61 -5.74 -2.75
CA ARG A 48 16.73 -6.10 -1.88
C ARG A 48 16.66 -5.43 -0.51
N GLU A 49 16.18 -4.21 -0.48
CA GLU A 49 16.09 -3.42 0.75
C GLU A 49 14.96 -3.88 1.67
N VAL A 50 13.84 -4.32 1.09
CA VAL A 50 12.61 -4.64 1.82
C VAL A 50 12.39 -6.14 1.86
N SER A 51 12.24 -6.72 3.04
CA SER A 51 11.92 -8.15 3.22
C SER A 51 10.44 -8.47 3.01
N GLY A 52 9.56 -7.50 3.28
CA GLY A 52 8.11 -7.62 3.12
C GLY A 52 7.63 -7.46 1.68
N PRO A 53 6.31 -7.51 1.45
CA PRO A 53 5.73 -7.40 0.11
C PRO A 53 6.10 -6.11 -0.62
N VAL A 54 6.45 -6.22 -1.91
CA VAL A 54 6.73 -5.08 -2.81
C VAL A 54 5.76 -5.14 -3.99
N SER A 55 4.86 -4.17 -4.09
CA SER A 55 3.87 -4.09 -5.17
C SER A 55 4.45 -3.40 -6.40
N LEU A 56 4.48 -4.13 -7.54
CA LEU A 56 4.95 -3.68 -8.86
C LEU A 56 3.81 -3.77 -9.87
N GLU A 57 3.59 -2.72 -10.66
CA GLU A 57 2.41 -2.61 -11.53
C GLU A 57 2.67 -3.09 -12.95
N ALA A 58 1.80 -4.01 -13.46
CA ALA A 58 1.69 -4.37 -14.85
C ALA A 58 0.85 -3.33 -15.59
N ILE A 59 1.21 -3.01 -16.83
CA ILE A 59 0.66 -1.88 -17.60
C ILE A 59 -0.11 -2.29 -18.85
N SER A 60 -0.07 -3.55 -19.26
CA SER A 60 -0.88 -4.06 -20.38
C SER A 60 -2.39 -3.88 -20.13
N LEU A 61 -3.17 -3.77 -21.20
CA LEU A 61 -4.61 -3.57 -21.13
C LEU A 61 -5.43 -4.82 -21.41
N ASP A 62 -4.82 -5.86 -21.96
CA ASP A 62 -5.42 -7.16 -22.21
C ASP A 62 -4.93 -8.22 -21.21
N SER A 63 -5.71 -9.28 -21.02
CA SER A 63 -5.42 -10.30 -20.02
C SER A 63 -4.16 -11.10 -20.31
N GLU A 64 -3.85 -11.37 -21.58
CA GLU A 64 -2.65 -12.14 -21.96
C GLU A 64 -1.37 -11.34 -21.66
N GLY A 65 -1.35 -10.07 -22.05
CA GLY A 65 -0.26 -9.15 -21.73
C GLY A 65 -0.07 -8.98 -20.23
N LEU A 66 -1.14 -8.77 -19.46
CA LEU A 66 -1.09 -8.66 -18.00
C LEU A 66 -0.50 -9.92 -17.35
N VAL A 67 -0.91 -11.11 -17.81
CA VAL A 67 -0.37 -12.39 -17.30
C VAL A 67 1.11 -12.53 -17.67
N ALA A 68 1.50 -12.20 -18.89
CA ALA A 68 2.88 -12.28 -19.36
C ALA A 68 3.80 -11.34 -18.55
N GLU A 69 3.37 -10.09 -18.33
CA GLU A 69 4.09 -9.12 -17.50
C GLU A 69 4.16 -9.59 -16.04
N ALA A 70 3.06 -10.05 -15.46
CA ALA A 70 3.01 -10.52 -14.10
C ALA A 70 3.98 -11.68 -13.85
N LYS A 71 4.07 -12.62 -14.78
CA LYS A 71 5.04 -13.74 -14.73
C LYS A 71 6.49 -13.26 -14.80
N LYS A 72 6.78 -12.18 -15.50
CA LYS A 72 8.12 -11.57 -15.54
C LYS A 72 8.42 -10.84 -14.23
N LEU A 73 7.49 -10.03 -13.74
CA LEU A 73 7.65 -9.26 -12.52
C LEU A 73 7.82 -10.16 -11.29
N SER A 74 7.01 -11.21 -11.17
CA SER A 74 7.07 -12.15 -10.05
C SER A 74 8.41 -12.92 -9.94
N LYS A 75 9.18 -13.02 -11.03
CA LYS A 75 10.51 -13.64 -11.04
C LYS A 75 11.64 -12.72 -10.56
N ILE A 76 11.38 -11.42 -10.42
CA ILE A 76 12.40 -10.46 -9.98
C ILE A 76 12.85 -10.76 -8.55
N ALA A 77 11.89 -11.01 -7.65
CA ALA A 77 12.15 -11.39 -6.26
C ALA A 77 10.94 -12.11 -5.65
N LYS A 78 11.17 -12.91 -4.60
CA LYS A 78 10.12 -13.70 -3.92
C LYS A 78 9.06 -12.85 -3.22
N ASN A 79 9.38 -11.62 -2.88
CA ASN A 79 8.50 -10.68 -2.19
C ASN A 79 7.69 -9.78 -3.14
N VAL A 80 7.78 -9.99 -4.44
CA VAL A 80 6.99 -9.23 -5.42
C VAL A 80 5.52 -9.64 -5.35
N VAL A 81 4.66 -8.62 -5.31
CA VAL A 81 3.20 -8.70 -5.50
C VAL A 81 2.87 -7.90 -6.75
N VAL A 82 2.20 -8.50 -7.73
CA VAL A 82 1.94 -7.83 -8.99
C VAL A 82 0.66 -7.01 -8.89
N LYS A 83 0.75 -5.70 -9.12
CA LYS A 83 -0.42 -4.83 -9.21
C LYS A 83 -1.07 -4.97 -10.58
N ILE A 84 -2.38 -5.21 -10.57
CA ILE A 84 -3.21 -5.41 -11.76
C ILE A 84 -4.34 -4.37 -11.72
N PRO A 85 -4.58 -3.60 -12.81
CA PRO A 85 -5.66 -2.61 -12.84
C PRO A 85 -7.04 -3.25 -12.75
N MET A 86 -7.99 -2.58 -12.11
CA MET A 86 -9.37 -3.02 -11.93
C MET A 86 -10.19 -2.83 -13.22
N ILE A 87 -9.92 -3.65 -14.20
CA ILE A 87 -10.64 -3.75 -15.47
C ILE A 87 -11.06 -5.21 -15.70
N SER A 88 -11.99 -5.46 -16.62
CA SER A 88 -12.47 -6.83 -16.92
C SER A 88 -11.32 -7.76 -17.32
N GLU A 89 -10.38 -7.29 -18.14
CA GLU A 89 -9.20 -8.06 -18.53
C GLU A 89 -8.25 -8.30 -17.34
N GLY A 90 -8.15 -7.33 -16.42
CA GLY A 90 -7.42 -7.46 -15.17
C GLY A 90 -7.98 -8.59 -14.28
N LEU A 91 -9.30 -8.68 -14.14
CA LEU A 91 -9.95 -9.76 -13.38
C LEU A 91 -9.69 -11.16 -13.99
N LYS A 92 -9.70 -11.27 -15.34
CA LYS A 92 -9.31 -12.50 -16.03
C LYS A 92 -7.86 -12.88 -15.72
N ALA A 93 -6.96 -11.90 -15.78
CA ALA A 93 -5.54 -12.11 -15.45
C ALA A 93 -5.35 -12.54 -14.00
N VAL A 94 -6.01 -11.87 -13.04
CA VAL A 94 -5.97 -12.23 -11.62
C VAL A 94 -6.41 -13.68 -11.41
N LYS A 95 -7.49 -14.12 -12.07
CA LYS A 95 -7.98 -15.50 -11.98
C LYS A 95 -6.97 -16.54 -12.46
N ILE A 96 -6.22 -16.22 -13.53
CA ILE A 96 -5.15 -17.10 -14.05
C ILE A 96 -3.98 -17.12 -13.07
N LEU A 97 -3.51 -15.94 -12.64
CA LEU A 97 -2.36 -15.78 -11.76
C LEU A 97 -2.58 -16.41 -10.38
N SER A 98 -3.79 -16.31 -9.85
CA SER A 98 -4.19 -16.95 -8.58
C SER A 98 -4.02 -18.47 -8.62
N LYS A 99 -4.38 -19.14 -9.73
CA LYS A 99 -4.17 -20.58 -9.92
C LYS A 99 -2.69 -20.99 -10.00
N GLU A 100 -1.84 -20.04 -10.40
CA GLU A 100 -0.40 -20.22 -10.50
C GLU A 100 0.35 -19.75 -9.22
N ASN A 101 -0.38 -19.43 -8.15
CA ASN A 101 0.16 -18.94 -6.87
C ASN A 101 0.99 -17.63 -7.01
N ILE A 102 0.71 -16.82 -8.03
CA ILE A 102 1.30 -15.48 -8.18
C ILE A 102 0.42 -14.50 -7.43
N LYS A 103 0.97 -13.87 -6.39
CA LYS A 103 0.27 -12.88 -5.58
C LYS A 103 -0.04 -11.62 -6.38
N THR A 104 -1.30 -11.17 -6.31
CA THR A 104 -1.77 -9.98 -7.00
C THR A 104 -2.36 -8.95 -6.05
N ASN A 105 -2.22 -7.68 -6.42
CA ASN A 105 -2.85 -6.53 -5.77
C ASN A 105 -3.70 -5.80 -6.80
N VAL A 106 -5.03 -5.94 -6.74
CA VAL A 106 -5.93 -5.25 -7.66
C VAL A 106 -5.98 -3.78 -7.29
N THR A 107 -5.54 -2.92 -8.22
CA THR A 107 -5.38 -1.48 -8.01
C THR A 107 -6.41 -0.66 -8.78
N LEU A 108 -6.48 0.65 -8.50
CA LEU A 108 -7.46 1.57 -9.09
C LEU A 108 -8.90 1.14 -8.76
N VAL A 109 -9.13 0.79 -7.51
CA VAL A 109 -10.44 0.40 -6.99
C VAL A 109 -11.12 1.63 -6.38
N PHE A 110 -12.36 1.90 -6.81
CA PHE A 110 -13.14 3.07 -6.42
C PHE A 110 -14.55 2.73 -5.93
N SER A 111 -14.88 1.43 -5.84
CA SER A 111 -16.17 0.99 -5.28
C SER A 111 -16.04 -0.35 -4.55
N PRO A 112 -16.92 -0.64 -3.58
CA PRO A 112 -16.95 -1.93 -2.89
C PRO A 112 -17.26 -3.10 -3.83
N LEU A 113 -18.04 -2.88 -4.88
CA LEU A 113 -18.34 -3.92 -5.87
C LEU A 113 -17.11 -4.29 -6.71
N GLN A 114 -16.26 -3.33 -7.04
CA GLN A 114 -14.97 -3.62 -7.67
C GLN A 114 -14.08 -4.47 -6.74
N ALA A 115 -14.03 -4.14 -5.46
CA ALA A 115 -13.30 -4.91 -4.46
C ALA A 115 -13.86 -6.34 -4.32
N LEU A 116 -15.19 -6.51 -4.29
CA LEU A 116 -15.84 -7.82 -4.27
C LEU A 116 -15.42 -8.68 -5.48
N LEU A 117 -15.43 -8.11 -6.68
CA LEU A 117 -15.02 -8.83 -7.89
C LEU A 117 -13.54 -9.24 -7.84
N ALA A 118 -12.67 -8.37 -7.31
CA ALA A 118 -11.25 -8.67 -7.12
C ALA A 118 -11.04 -9.88 -6.19
N ALA A 119 -11.73 -9.92 -5.05
CA ALA A 119 -11.68 -11.04 -4.12
C ALA A 119 -12.19 -12.34 -4.76
N LYS A 120 -13.31 -12.31 -5.47
CA LYS A 120 -13.85 -13.47 -6.19
C LYS A 120 -12.93 -13.97 -7.31
N ALA A 121 -12.13 -13.10 -7.91
CA ALA A 121 -11.11 -13.49 -8.87
C ALA A 121 -9.91 -14.18 -8.22
N GLY A 122 -9.71 -14.01 -6.90
CA GLY A 122 -8.62 -14.61 -6.13
C GLY A 122 -7.43 -13.68 -5.92
N ALA A 123 -7.66 -12.37 -5.89
CA ALA A 123 -6.64 -11.39 -5.55
C ALA A 123 -6.14 -11.60 -4.11
N SER A 124 -4.82 -11.48 -3.89
CA SER A 124 -4.24 -11.49 -2.54
C SER A 124 -4.49 -10.17 -1.81
N TYR A 125 -4.50 -9.08 -2.56
CA TYR A 125 -4.73 -7.72 -2.06
C TYR A 125 -5.67 -6.95 -2.99
N VAL A 126 -6.35 -5.97 -2.41
CA VAL A 126 -7.13 -4.96 -3.14
C VAL A 126 -6.77 -3.57 -2.62
N SER A 127 -6.63 -2.60 -3.50
CA SER A 127 -6.24 -1.23 -3.15
C SER A 127 -7.33 -0.21 -3.49
N PRO A 128 -8.28 0.09 -2.57
CA PRO A 128 -9.18 1.23 -2.68
C PRO A 128 -8.41 2.56 -2.61
N PHE A 129 -8.72 3.48 -3.52
CA PHE A 129 -8.02 4.77 -3.65
C PHE A 129 -8.81 5.90 -2.99
N VAL A 130 -8.68 6.01 -1.65
CA VAL A 130 -9.49 6.93 -0.86
C VAL A 130 -9.25 8.40 -1.22
N GLY A 131 -8.01 8.85 -1.31
CA GLY A 131 -7.71 10.26 -1.58
C GLY A 131 -8.16 10.73 -2.96
N ARG A 132 -8.20 9.85 -3.98
CA ARG A 132 -8.76 10.21 -5.30
C ARG A 132 -10.29 10.35 -5.28
N LEU A 133 -10.96 9.58 -4.42
CA LEU A 133 -12.40 9.76 -4.20
C LEU A 133 -12.69 11.07 -3.50
N ASP A 134 -11.90 11.45 -2.49
CA ASP A 134 -12.01 12.75 -1.82
C ASP A 134 -11.76 13.90 -2.80
N ASP A 135 -10.79 13.77 -3.71
CA ASP A 135 -10.48 14.79 -4.74
C ASP A 135 -11.71 15.13 -5.62
N ILE A 136 -12.70 14.24 -5.72
CA ILE A 136 -13.95 14.46 -6.49
C ILE A 136 -15.19 14.61 -5.60
N GLY A 137 -15.00 14.88 -4.31
CA GLY A 137 -16.08 15.19 -3.38
C GLY A 137 -16.81 13.98 -2.79
N HIS A 138 -16.24 12.78 -2.86
CA HIS A 138 -16.74 11.59 -2.17
C HIS A 138 -16.04 11.41 -0.81
N VAL A 139 -16.62 10.60 0.07
CA VAL A 139 -15.95 10.14 1.28
C VAL A 139 -15.22 8.83 0.96
N GLY A 140 -13.93 8.93 0.64
CA GLY A 140 -13.17 7.78 0.15
C GLY A 140 -13.10 6.61 1.14
N MET A 141 -13.08 6.91 2.44
CA MET A 141 -13.05 5.88 3.50
C MET A 141 -14.31 5.03 3.58
N ASP A 142 -15.46 5.49 3.07
CA ASP A 142 -16.69 4.68 3.01
C ASP A 142 -16.51 3.43 2.14
N VAL A 143 -15.72 3.53 1.05
CA VAL A 143 -15.40 2.37 0.20
C VAL A 143 -14.59 1.34 0.96
N VAL A 144 -13.67 1.77 1.83
CA VAL A 144 -12.89 0.86 2.68
C VAL A 144 -13.78 0.16 3.69
N ASN A 145 -14.61 0.91 4.42
CA ASN A 145 -15.52 0.37 5.41
C ASN A 145 -16.46 -0.69 4.82
N GLN A 146 -17.14 -0.36 3.72
CA GLN A 146 -18.04 -1.29 3.03
C GLN A 146 -17.31 -2.51 2.47
N THR A 147 -16.08 -2.34 1.98
CA THR A 147 -15.27 -3.47 1.49
C THR A 147 -14.92 -4.43 2.62
N LEU A 148 -14.49 -3.92 3.78
CA LEU A 148 -14.17 -4.72 4.96
C LEU A 148 -15.39 -5.48 5.47
N GLU A 149 -16.56 -4.83 5.52
CA GLU A 149 -17.82 -5.46 5.90
C GLU A 149 -18.20 -6.60 4.94
N ILE A 150 -18.14 -6.36 3.63
CA ILE A 150 -18.40 -7.39 2.62
C ILE A 150 -17.42 -8.57 2.78
N TYR A 151 -16.14 -8.29 2.96
CA TYR A 151 -15.13 -9.33 3.11
C TYR A 151 -15.34 -10.16 4.38
N GLY A 152 -15.70 -9.52 5.48
CA GLY A 152 -16.08 -10.18 6.72
C GLY A 152 -17.31 -11.07 6.57
N ASN A 153 -18.37 -10.57 5.92
CA ASN A 153 -19.63 -11.29 5.72
C ASN A 153 -19.46 -12.60 4.91
N TYR A 154 -18.52 -12.63 3.99
CA TYR A 154 -18.30 -13.79 3.09
C TYR A 154 -16.99 -14.54 3.34
N GLY A 155 -16.22 -14.16 4.34
CA GLY A 155 -14.95 -14.82 4.71
C GLY A 155 -13.88 -14.75 3.61
N PHE A 156 -13.78 -13.62 2.91
CA PHE A 156 -12.71 -13.43 1.92
C PHE A 156 -11.36 -13.20 2.61
N GLU A 157 -10.34 -13.93 2.16
CA GLU A 157 -8.96 -13.80 2.66
C GLU A 157 -8.17 -12.66 1.99
N THR A 158 -8.76 -11.98 1.00
CA THR A 158 -8.14 -10.84 0.31
C THR A 158 -7.91 -9.68 1.27
N GLU A 159 -6.65 -9.27 1.44
CA GLU A 159 -6.31 -8.13 2.31
C GLU A 159 -6.61 -6.79 1.65
N VAL A 160 -7.21 -5.87 2.40
CA VAL A 160 -7.50 -4.50 1.94
C VAL A 160 -6.30 -3.60 2.24
N ILE A 161 -5.73 -2.99 1.20
CA ILE A 161 -4.68 -1.97 1.28
C ILE A 161 -5.32 -0.60 1.05
N VAL A 162 -5.49 0.20 2.08
CA VAL A 162 -5.94 1.58 1.93
C VAL A 162 -4.87 2.37 1.20
N ALA A 163 -5.20 2.84 -0.01
CA ALA A 163 -4.26 3.49 -0.92
C ALA A 163 -4.67 4.94 -1.25
N SER A 164 -3.74 5.69 -1.85
CA SER A 164 -3.95 7.12 -2.12
C SER A 164 -4.19 7.94 -0.84
N ILE A 165 -3.53 7.56 0.25
CA ILE A 165 -3.59 8.27 1.53
C ILE A 165 -3.00 9.68 1.38
N ARG A 166 -3.68 10.70 1.96
CA ARG A 166 -3.29 12.11 1.87
C ARG A 166 -2.87 12.69 3.23
N SER A 167 -3.33 12.12 4.34
CA SER A 167 -3.16 12.70 5.66
C SER A 167 -3.14 11.65 6.78
N PRO A 168 -2.68 12.03 8.00
CA PRO A 168 -2.80 11.19 9.19
C PRO A 168 -4.24 10.77 9.52
N ILE A 169 -5.26 11.54 9.13
CA ILE A 169 -6.67 11.20 9.37
C ILE A 169 -7.03 9.91 8.64
N HIS A 170 -6.67 9.77 7.36
CA HIS A 170 -6.90 8.53 6.61
C HIS A 170 -6.24 7.31 7.27
N VAL A 171 -5.04 7.50 7.85
CA VAL A 171 -4.33 6.41 8.55
C VAL A 171 -5.06 6.02 9.83
N ASN A 172 -5.54 7.00 10.60
CA ASN A 172 -6.33 6.79 11.80
C ASN A 172 -7.63 6.04 11.48
N ASP A 173 -8.36 6.50 10.48
CA ASP A 173 -9.64 5.91 10.09
C ASP A 173 -9.45 4.49 9.55
N ALA A 174 -8.40 4.24 8.74
CA ALA A 174 -8.03 2.91 8.30
C ALA A 174 -7.75 1.96 9.47
N ALA A 175 -7.04 2.44 10.50
CA ALA A 175 -6.74 1.66 11.69
C ALA A 175 -8.00 1.36 12.52
N LEU A 176 -8.89 2.35 12.71
CA LEU A 176 -10.14 2.19 13.44
C LEU A 176 -11.12 1.23 12.75
N MET A 177 -11.16 1.25 11.41
CA MET A 177 -11.99 0.35 10.60
C MET A 177 -11.44 -1.08 10.55
N GLY A 178 -10.23 -1.34 11.04
CA GLY A 178 -9.61 -2.67 10.98
C GLY A 178 -9.07 -3.03 9.59
N ALA A 179 -8.68 -2.05 8.77
CA ALA A 179 -8.03 -2.31 7.49
C ALA A 179 -6.75 -3.13 7.68
N HIS A 180 -6.48 -4.05 6.74
CA HIS A 180 -5.35 -4.97 6.85
C HIS A 180 -4.01 -4.25 6.67
N VAL A 181 -3.97 -3.30 5.72
CA VAL A 181 -2.77 -2.54 5.33
C VAL A 181 -3.16 -1.10 5.04
N ALA A 182 -2.31 -0.15 5.43
CA ALA A 182 -2.32 1.21 4.91
C ALA A 182 -1.03 1.47 4.13
N THR A 183 -1.12 1.89 2.87
CA THR A 183 0.06 2.32 2.12
C THR A 183 0.16 3.84 2.13
N ILE A 184 1.22 4.33 2.75
CA ILE A 184 1.33 5.69 3.27
C ILE A 184 2.52 6.39 2.61
N PRO A 185 2.35 7.57 1.99
CA PRO A 185 3.48 8.38 1.52
C PRO A 185 4.45 8.69 2.67
N PHE A 186 5.75 8.65 2.42
CA PHE A 186 6.78 8.86 3.46
C PHE A 186 6.56 10.17 4.25
N LYS A 187 6.18 11.25 3.56
CA LYS A 187 5.82 12.53 4.20
C LYS A 187 4.72 12.38 5.27
N VAL A 188 3.72 11.54 5.00
CA VAL A 188 2.62 11.30 5.96
C VAL A 188 3.12 10.43 7.12
N ILE A 189 3.94 9.40 6.86
CA ILE A 189 4.57 8.60 7.92
C ILE A 189 5.32 9.50 8.91
N GLN A 190 6.10 10.46 8.41
CA GLN A 190 6.81 11.43 9.24
C GLN A 190 5.89 12.30 10.09
N GLN A 191 4.65 12.54 9.65
CA GLN A 191 3.67 13.32 10.40
C GLN A 191 3.07 12.53 11.57
N LEU A 192 2.96 11.20 11.45
CA LEU A 192 2.32 10.37 12.48
C LEU A 192 3.01 10.43 13.84
N SER A 193 4.33 10.65 13.86
CA SER A 193 5.12 10.75 15.10
C SER A 193 5.22 12.18 15.66
N LYS A 194 4.72 13.18 14.94
CA LYS A 194 4.87 14.60 15.34
C LYS A 194 3.62 15.09 16.06
N HIS A 195 3.80 15.49 17.32
CA HIS A 195 2.74 16.12 18.10
C HIS A 195 3.30 17.28 18.94
N PRO A 196 2.69 18.48 18.93
CA PRO A 196 3.18 19.64 19.68
C PRO A 196 3.33 19.36 21.18
N LEU A 197 2.37 18.65 21.78
CA LEU A 197 2.43 18.31 23.21
C LEU A 197 3.56 17.33 23.55
N THR A 198 3.99 16.47 22.63
CA THR A 198 5.15 15.62 22.82
C THR A 198 6.43 16.46 22.94
N VAL A 199 6.58 17.46 22.07
CA VAL A 199 7.74 18.38 22.12
C VAL A 199 7.77 19.15 23.44
N ILE A 200 6.64 19.77 23.81
CA ILE A 200 6.50 20.50 25.08
C ILE A 200 6.77 19.60 26.29
N GLY A 201 6.27 18.35 26.24
CA GLY A 201 6.49 17.37 27.30
C GLY A 201 7.96 17.00 27.48
N ILE A 202 8.67 16.77 26.36
CA ILE A 202 10.13 16.47 26.39
C ILE A 202 10.90 17.65 26.99
N GLU A 203 10.64 18.87 26.55
CA GLU A 203 11.30 20.06 27.08
C GLU A 203 11.09 20.20 28.58
N LYS A 204 9.87 19.96 29.08
CA LYS A 204 9.57 19.99 30.51
C LYS A 204 10.34 18.90 31.26
N PHE A 205 10.33 17.67 30.76
CA PHE A 205 11.03 16.55 31.41
C PHE A 205 12.53 16.78 31.48
N LEU A 206 13.13 17.32 30.43
CA LEU A 206 14.57 17.66 30.46
C LEU A 206 14.91 18.71 31.53
N LYS A 207 14.09 19.79 31.60
CA LYS A 207 14.27 20.82 32.66
C LYS A 207 14.09 20.26 34.08
N ASP A 208 13.17 19.33 34.27
CA ASP A 208 12.97 18.70 35.58
C ASP A 208 14.08 17.71 35.89
N TRP A 209 14.63 17.00 34.90
CA TRP A 209 15.78 16.10 35.07
C TRP A 209 17.06 16.83 35.53
N GLU A 210 17.26 18.08 35.07
CA GLU A 210 18.39 18.91 35.54
C GLU A 210 18.39 19.16 37.06
N LYS A 211 17.20 19.08 37.69
CA LYS A 211 17.05 19.29 39.15
C LYS A 211 17.25 18.02 39.98
N VAL A 212 17.39 16.86 39.34
CA VAL A 212 17.61 15.57 40.03
C VAL A 212 19.03 15.54 40.58
N PRO A 213 19.25 15.33 41.90
CA PRO A 213 20.60 15.18 42.48
C PRO A 213 21.34 14.03 41.82
N LYS A 214 22.61 14.25 41.44
CA LYS A 214 23.50 13.22 40.86
C LYS A 214 24.22 12.45 41.96
#